data_10eb57446eb15721577208015a23acbb
#
_entry.id   10eb57446eb15721577208015a23acbb
#
_cell.length_a   1.000
_cell.length_b   1.000
_cell.length_c   1.000
_cell.angle_alpha   90.00
_cell.angle_beta   90.00
_cell.angle_gamma   90.00
#
_symmetry.space_group_name_H-M   'P 1'
#
loop_
_entity.id
_entity.type
_entity.pdbx_description
1 polymer ?
#
loop_
_entity_poly.entity_id
_entity_poly.type
_entity_poly.pdbx_seq_one_letter_code
_entity_poly.pdbx_strand_id
1 'polypeptide(L)'
;EIIIVFDADYRPARNMLKQIALGFEDPQVGAVMGRVIPYNTNTNMLTRLINLERSGGYQVDQQARYNLKTIPQYGGTVGGFRKDFLLETGGFNPKVLAEDTELTYRLFTNGWKVVYANSAECYEESPESWNVRGRQIRRWSRGHNEVLFRYLIPTITTPYMGLFQKIDGLFLLFIYAVPVFLLVGWVVSL
;
A
#
# COMPACT_ATOMS: atom_id res chain seq x y z
N GLU A 1 1.95 19.26 -11.77
CA GLU A 1 0.90 18.38 -12.35
C GLU A 1 0.77 17.11 -11.51
N ILE A 2 -0.47 16.59 -11.34
CA ILE A 2 -0.78 15.39 -10.55
C ILE A 2 -1.37 14.34 -11.50
N ILE A 3 -0.87 13.11 -11.43
CA ILE A 3 -1.40 11.94 -12.14
C ILE A 3 -2.13 11.08 -11.12
N ILE A 4 -3.40 10.71 -11.38
CA ILE A 4 -4.19 9.86 -10.50
C ILE A 4 -4.46 8.53 -11.21
N VAL A 5 -4.25 7.41 -10.49
CA VAL A 5 -4.36 6.06 -11.02
C VAL A 5 -5.47 5.31 -10.31
N PHE A 6 -6.31 4.65 -11.10
CA PHE A 6 -7.39 3.76 -10.65
C PHE A 6 -7.36 2.45 -11.41
N ASP A 7 -7.73 1.36 -10.77
CA ASP A 7 -8.11 0.15 -11.47
C ASP A 7 -9.44 0.36 -12.21
N ALA A 8 -9.62 -0.30 -13.34
CA ALA A 8 -10.74 -0.07 -14.25
C ALA A 8 -12.11 -0.44 -13.66
N ASP A 9 -12.15 -1.29 -12.64
CA ASP A 9 -13.32 -1.76 -11.92
C ASP A 9 -13.63 -0.95 -10.64
N TYR A 10 -12.80 0.06 -10.33
CA TYR A 10 -12.98 0.90 -9.15
C TYR A 10 -13.94 2.07 -9.39
N ARG A 11 -14.68 2.44 -8.36
CA ARG A 11 -15.69 3.51 -8.40
C ARG A 11 -15.33 4.63 -7.43
N PRO A 12 -14.71 5.74 -7.88
CA PRO A 12 -14.34 6.85 -7.03
C PRO A 12 -15.57 7.61 -6.51
N ALA A 13 -15.54 8.02 -5.23
CA ALA A 13 -16.53 8.91 -4.66
C ALA A 13 -16.44 10.32 -5.28
N ARG A 14 -17.53 11.08 -5.25
CA ARG A 14 -17.64 12.40 -5.93
C ARG A 14 -16.57 13.42 -5.52
N ASN A 15 -16.14 13.38 -4.26
CA ASN A 15 -15.15 14.33 -3.71
C ASN A 15 -13.71 13.80 -3.73
N MET A 16 -13.49 12.58 -4.20
CA MET A 16 -12.22 11.86 -4.08
C MET A 16 -11.06 12.62 -4.76
N LEU A 17 -11.25 13.13 -5.98
CA LEU A 17 -10.21 13.90 -6.68
C LEU A 17 -9.78 15.14 -5.90
N LYS A 18 -10.75 15.85 -5.29
CA LYS A 18 -10.46 17.02 -4.44
C LYS A 18 -9.65 16.62 -3.21
N GLN A 19 -10.00 15.52 -2.56
CA GLN A 19 -9.30 15.03 -1.36
C GLN A 19 -7.86 14.58 -1.68
N ILE A 20 -7.65 13.94 -2.81
CA ILE A 20 -6.29 13.60 -3.29
C ILE A 20 -5.50 14.89 -3.58
N ALA A 21 -6.09 15.87 -4.27
CA ALA A 21 -5.40 17.11 -4.62
C ALA A 21 -4.95 17.89 -3.38
N LEU A 22 -5.78 17.96 -2.33
CA LEU A 22 -5.44 18.62 -1.05
C LEU A 22 -4.21 17.98 -0.38
N GLY A 23 -3.98 16.68 -0.54
CA GLY A 23 -2.81 15.99 0.01
C GLY A 23 -1.48 16.46 -0.60
N PHE A 24 -1.49 17.18 -1.73
CA PHE A 24 -0.30 17.70 -2.41
C PHE A 24 0.05 19.16 -2.06
N GLU A 25 -0.54 19.75 -1.01
CA GLU A 25 -0.19 21.09 -0.56
C GLU A 25 1.29 21.22 -0.17
N ASP A 26 1.88 20.19 0.48
CA ASP A 26 3.30 20.12 0.76
C ASP A 26 4.07 19.72 -0.52
N PRO A 27 5.02 20.53 -1.01
CA PRO A 27 5.84 20.19 -2.19
C PRO A 27 6.66 18.90 -2.06
N GLN A 28 6.96 18.45 -0.84
CA GLN A 28 7.70 17.21 -0.58
C GLN A 28 6.83 15.95 -0.70
N VAL A 29 5.52 16.10 -0.86
CA VAL A 29 4.61 14.96 -1.07
C VAL A 29 4.71 14.48 -2.51
N GLY A 30 5.26 13.30 -2.70
CA GLY A 30 5.37 12.62 -3.99
C GLY A 30 4.14 11.80 -4.35
N ALA A 31 3.44 11.27 -3.33
CA ALA A 31 2.21 10.49 -3.52
C ALA A 31 1.16 10.76 -2.44
N VAL A 32 -0.10 10.67 -2.84
CA VAL A 32 -1.26 10.68 -1.94
C VAL A 32 -2.09 9.45 -2.23
N MET A 33 -2.41 8.65 -1.21
CA MET A 33 -3.26 7.47 -1.35
C MET A 33 -4.60 7.69 -0.68
N GLY A 34 -5.66 7.16 -1.30
CA GLY A 34 -7.00 7.17 -0.75
C GLY A 34 -7.38 5.85 -0.07
N ARG A 35 -8.62 5.78 0.39
CA ARG A 35 -9.21 4.64 1.07
C ARG A 35 -10.02 3.79 0.12
N VAL A 36 -9.76 2.48 0.12
CA VAL A 36 -10.54 1.49 -0.63
C VAL A 36 -11.61 0.87 0.26
N ILE A 37 -12.83 0.79 -0.23
CA ILE A 37 -14.01 0.28 0.48
C ILE A 37 -14.70 -0.77 -0.40
N PRO A 38 -14.83 -2.04 0.03
CA PRO A 38 -15.61 -3.02 -0.69
C PRO A 38 -17.10 -2.66 -0.73
N TYR A 39 -17.74 -2.75 -1.90
CA TYR A 39 -19.18 -2.49 -2.01
C TYR A 39 -20.05 -3.76 -1.99
N ASN A 40 -19.49 -4.93 -2.34
CA ASN A 40 -20.20 -6.21 -2.35
C ASN A 40 -20.09 -7.00 -1.04
N THR A 41 -20.04 -6.31 0.11
CA THR A 41 -19.75 -6.87 1.44
C THR A 41 -20.76 -7.91 1.92
N ASN A 42 -22.00 -7.87 1.43
CA ASN A 42 -23.09 -8.73 1.88
C ASN A 42 -23.26 -10.02 1.04
N THR A 43 -22.43 -10.23 0.03
CA THR A 43 -22.59 -11.38 -0.89
C THR A 43 -22.36 -12.71 -0.19
N ASN A 44 -21.28 -12.83 0.59
CA ASN A 44 -20.97 -14.05 1.34
C ASN A 44 -20.01 -13.80 2.52
N MET A 45 -19.62 -14.88 3.22
CA MET A 45 -18.71 -14.76 4.36
C MET A 45 -17.34 -14.23 3.97
N LEU A 46 -16.80 -14.64 2.81
CA LEU A 46 -15.48 -14.16 2.35
C LEU A 46 -15.48 -12.66 2.11
N THR A 47 -16.51 -12.11 1.44
CA THR A 47 -16.60 -10.67 1.20
C THR A 47 -16.75 -9.87 2.49
N ARG A 48 -17.39 -10.40 3.53
CA ARG A 48 -17.45 -9.81 4.87
C ARG A 48 -16.08 -9.81 5.54
N LEU A 49 -15.33 -10.90 5.45
CA LEU A 49 -13.97 -10.99 5.98
C LEU A 49 -13.02 -10.02 5.28
N ILE A 50 -13.12 -9.89 3.95
CA ILE A 50 -12.34 -8.92 3.18
C ILE A 50 -12.71 -7.49 3.58
N ASN A 51 -13.99 -7.18 3.80
CA ASN A 51 -14.40 -5.87 4.28
C ASN A 51 -13.79 -5.55 5.65
N LEU A 52 -13.75 -6.51 6.56
CA LEU A 52 -13.10 -6.34 7.87
C LEU A 52 -11.59 -6.12 7.71
N GLU A 53 -10.92 -6.88 6.84
CA GLU A 53 -9.52 -6.71 6.49
C GLU A 53 -9.25 -5.31 5.93
N ARG A 54 -10.07 -4.83 4.97
CA ARG A 54 -9.95 -3.49 4.38
C ARG A 54 -10.19 -2.39 5.41
N SER A 55 -11.20 -2.54 6.26
CA SER A 55 -11.48 -1.57 7.32
C SER A 55 -10.31 -1.48 8.31
N GLY A 56 -9.77 -2.60 8.76
CA GLY A 56 -8.58 -2.63 9.62
C GLY A 56 -7.35 -2.04 8.92
N GLY A 57 -7.09 -2.42 7.68
CA GLY A 57 -5.95 -1.94 6.90
C GLY A 57 -6.01 -0.43 6.65
N TYR A 58 -7.13 0.10 6.17
CA TYR A 58 -7.21 1.51 5.79
C TYR A 58 -7.54 2.43 6.97
N GLN A 59 -8.54 2.12 7.78
CA GLN A 59 -8.99 3.02 8.84
C GLN A 59 -8.12 2.97 10.10
N VAL A 60 -7.46 1.84 10.35
CA VAL A 60 -6.60 1.68 11.53
C VAL A 60 -5.13 1.74 11.14
N ASP A 61 -4.64 0.78 10.34
CA ASP A 61 -3.21 0.67 10.05
C ASP A 61 -2.67 1.86 9.23
N GLN A 62 -3.25 2.17 8.06
CA GLN A 62 -2.76 3.28 7.23
C GLN A 62 -2.95 4.64 7.91
N GLN A 63 -4.07 4.83 8.64
CA GLN A 63 -4.30 6.05 9.41
C GLN A 63 -3.29 6.19 10.56
N ALA A 64 -2.98 5.10 11.26
CA ALA A 64 -1.97 5.12 12.31
C ALA A 64 -0.58 5.43 11.75
N ARG A 65 -0.17 4.80 10.62
CA ARG A 65 1.10 5.08 9.95
C ARG A 65 1.22 6.54 9.54
N TYR A 66 0.16 7.11 8.99
CA TYR A 66 0.12 8.53 8.63
C TYR A 66 0.28 9.43 9.86
N ASN A 67 -0.47 9.19 10.93
CA ASN A 67 -0.43 9.97 12.17
C ASN A 67 0.93 9.86 12.89
N LEU A 68 1.53 8.69 12.89
CA LEU A 68 2.85 8.40 13.48
C LEU A 68 4.02 8.80 12.56
N LYS A 69 3.74 9.32 11.37
CA LYS A 69 4.75 9.71 10.36
C LYS A 69 5.68 8.54 9.99
N THR A 70 5.16 7.33 9.98
CA THR A 70 5.86 6.14 9.48
C THR A 70 5.62 5.95 7.97
N ILE A 71 5.37 4.76 7.46
CA ILE A 71 5.24 4.50 6.02
C ILE A 71 3.79 4.14 5.66
N PRO A 72 2.91 5.10 5.30
CA PRO A 72 1.69 4.78 4.59
C PRO A 72 2.04 4.12 3.25
N GLN A 73 1.49 2.93 3.01
CA GLN A 73 1.82 2.15 1.82
C GLN A 73 0.79 2.39 0.71
N TYR A 74 1.24 2.79 -0.46
CA TYR A 74 0.39 2.82 -1.65
C TYR A 74 -0.01 1.39 -2.04
N GLY A 75 -1.29 1.17 -2.29
CA GLY A 75 -1.86 -0.16 -2.50
C GLY A 75 -2.19 -0.50 -3.96
N GLY A 76 -1.49 0.11 -4.93
CA GLY A 76 -1.64 -0.19 -6.36
C GLY A 76 -2.77 0.56 -7.06
N THR A 77 -3.70 1.13 -6.32
CA THR A 77 -4.87 1.85 -6.84
C THR A 77 -5.22 3.02 -5.93
N VAL A 78 -6.13 3.91 -6.38
CA VAL A 78 -6.62 5.04 -5.57
C VAL A 78 -5.47 5.93 -5.10
N GLY A 79 -4.49 6.17 -5.98
CA GLY A 79 -3.30 6.98 -5.69
C GLY A 79 -3.15 8.14 -6.66
N GLY A 80 -2.74 9.29 -6.11
CA GLY A 80 -2.24 10.42 -6.86
C GLY A 80 -0.72 10.51 -6.74
N PHE A 81 -0.05 10.92 -7.81
CA PHE A 81 1.39 11.09 -7.85
C PHE A 81 1.76 12.43 -8.45
N ARG A 82 2.80 13.06 -7.89
CA ARG A 82 3.41 14.22 -8.52
C ARG A 82 4.12 13.78 -9.80
N LYS A 83 3.77 14.39 -10.93
CA LYS A 83 4.30 14.01 -12.25
C LYS A 83 5.82 14.10 -12.30
N ASP A 84 6.39 15.16 -11.73
CA ASP A 84 7.84 15.39 -11.71
C ASP A 84 8.56 14.23 -11.00
N PHE A 85 8.04 13.79 -9.85
CA PHE A 85 8.54 12.60 -9.16
C PHE A 85 8.53 11.36 -10.06
N LEU A 86 7.39 11.08 -10.74
CA LEU A 86 7.30 9.90 -11.61
C LEU A 86 8.30 9.96 -12.77
N LEU A 87 8.50 11.14 -13.36
CA LEU A 87 9.45 11.32 -14.45
C LEU A 87 10.90 11.15 -13.99
N GLU A 88 11.26 11.77 -12.87
CA GLU A 88 12.60 11.70 -12.28
C GLU A 88 12.99 10.29 -11.84
N THR A 89 12.03 9.52 -11.37
CA THR A 89 12.27 8.16 -10.84
C THR A 89 12.00 7.02 -11.83
N GLY A 90 11.58 7.33 -13.06
CA GLY A 90 11.35 6.35 -14.11
C GLY A 90 9.96 5.70 -14.10
N GLY A 91 8.98 6.29 -13.39
CA GLY A 91 7.59 5.82 -13.41
C GLY A 91 7.35 4.51 -12.66
N PHE A 92 6.31 3.78 -13.03
CA PHE A 92 6.03 2.44 -12.52
C PHE A 92 7.00 1.42 -13.13
N ASN A 93 7.55 0.53 -12.32
CA ASN A 93 8.49 -0.49 -12.78
C ASN A 93 7.74 -1.72 -13.32
N PRO A 94 7.68 -1.95 -14.64
CA PRO A 94 6.92 -3.06 -15.23
C PRO A 94 7.55 -4.44 -14.98
N LYS A 95 8.75 -4.49 -14.41
CA LYS A 95 9.49 -5.74 -14.14
C LYS A 95 9.24 -6.27 -12.73
N VAL A 96 8.45 -5.57 -11.90
CA VAL A 96 8.15 -5.94 -10.50
C VAL A 96 6.68 -6.26 -10.39
N LEU A 97 6.34 -7.39 -9.75
CA LEU A 97 4.95 -7.83 -9.57
C LEU A 97 4.14 -6.98 -8.56
N ALA A 98 4.83 -6.33 -7.61
CA ALA A 98 4.25 -5.40 -6.63
C ALA A 98 4.85 -4.02 -6.88
N GLU A 99 4.50 -3.44 -8.02
CA GLU A 99 4.98 -2.13 -8.47
C GLU A 99 4.56 -1.00 -7.51
N ASP A 100 3.46 -1.18 -6.82
CA ASP A 100 2.91 -0.30 -5.79
C ASP A 100 3.81 -0.26 -4.53
N THR A 101 4.14 -1.42 -4.02
CA THR A 101 5.05 -1.56 -2.88
C THR A 101 6.44 -1.05 -3.25
N GLU A 102 6.93 -1.41 -4.43
CA GLU A 102 8.22 -0.94 -4.94
C GLU A 102 8.25 0.59 -5.03
N LEU A 103 7.21 1.21 -5.60
CA LEU A 103 7.08 2.65 -5.72
C LEU A 103 7.04 3.33 -4.35
N THR A 104 6.34 2.75 -3.38
CA THR A 104 6.31 3.25 -2.00
C THR A 104 7.71 3.31 -1.39
N TYR A 105 8.48 2.22 -1.48
CA TYR A 105 9.86 2.20 -0.95
C TYR A 105 10.77 3.15 -1.70
N ARG A 106 10.63 3.25 -3.01
CA ARG A 106 11.38 4.19 -3.84
C ARG A 106 11.10 5.64 -3.45
N LEU A 107 9.84 6.01 -3.15
CA LEU A 107 9.49 7.33 -2.61
C LEU A 107 10.26 7.62 -1.32
N PHE A 108 10.12 6.79 -0.31
CA PHE A 108 10.72 7.02 1.01
C PHE A 108 12.25 6.98 0.99
N THR A 109 12.84 6.06 0.22
CA THR A 109 14.32 5.97 0.11
C THR A 109 14.96 7.14 -0.65
N ASN A 110 14.17 7.91 -1.40
CA ASN A 110 14.59 9.14 -2.10
C ASN A 110 14.11 10.43 -1.42
N GLY A 111 13.57 10.35 -0.19
CA GLY A 111 13.22 11.52 0.61
C GLY A 111 11.87 12.16 0.31
N TRP A 112 11.03 11.48 -0.49
CA TRP A 112 9.65 11.90 -0.74
C TRP A 112 8.72 11.42 0.35
N LYS A 113 7.62 12.15 0.57
CA LYS A 113 6.57 11.80 1.53
C LYS A 113 5.38 11.16 0.83
N VAL A 114 4.68 10.28 1.55
CA VAL A 114 3.37 9.76 1.17
C VAL A 114 2.33 10.25 2.17
N VAL A 115 1.22 10.77 1.67
CA VAL A 115 0.06 11.19 2.48
C VAL A 115 -1.05 10.15 2.33
N TYR A 116 -1.67 9.78 3.45
CA TYR A 116 -2.90 9.01 3.45
C TYR A 116 -4.11 9.92 3.64
N ALA A 117 -4.94 10.01 2.60
CA ALA A 117 -6.17 10.79 2.58
C ALA A 117 -7.38 9.87 2.88
N ASN A 118 -7.67 9.64 4.16
CA ASN A 118 -8.76 8.75 4.61
C ASN A 118 -10.15 9.14 4.06
N SER A 119 -10.37 10.42 3.77
CA SER A 119 -11.60 10.97 3.18
C SER A 119 -11.69 10.80 1.64
N ALA A 120 -10.60 10.40 1.00
CA ALA A 120 -10.57 10.10 -0.44
C ALA A 120 -11.04 8.66 -0.68
N GLU A 121 -12.34 8.46 -0.70
CA GLU A 121 -12.96 7.13 -0.79
C GLU A 121 -13.06 6.64 -2.23
N CYS A 122 -12.80 5.34 -2.42
CA CYS A 122 -13.03 4.63 -3.67
C CYS A 122 -13.56 3.22 -3.38
N TYR A 123 -14.50 2.76 -4.20
CA TYR A 123 -15.19 1.50 -3.96
C TYR A 123 -14.67 0.42 -4.89
N GLU A 124 -14.38 -0.77 -4.32
CA GLU A 124 -13.90 -1.97 -5.06
C GLU A 124 -14.92 -3.11 -5.00
N GLU A 125 -14.85 -4.02 -5.97
CA GLU A 125 -15.49 -5.33 -5.88
C GLU A 125 -14.53 -6.35 -5.29
N SER A 126 -14.88 -6.87 -4.12
CA SER A 126 -14.06 -7.90 -3.46
C SER A 126 -14.25 -9.27 -4.12
N PRO A 127 -13.21 -10.12 -4.17
CA PRO A 127 -13.33 -11.51 -4.61
C PRO A 127 -14.41 -12.28 -3.85
N GLU A 128 -15.30 -12.97 -4.58
CA GLU A 128 -16.39 -13.74 -4.01
C GLU A 128 -16.05 -15.24 -3.83
N SER A 129 -14.90 -15.68 -4.32
CA SER A 129 -14.45 -17.06 -4.17
C SER A 129 -13.05 -17.18 -3.58
N TRP A 130 -12.84 -18.19 -2.73
CA TRP A 130 -11.56 -18.50 -2.12
C TRP A 130 -10.46 -18.79 -3.14
N ASN A 131 -10.80 -19.39 -4.30
CA ASN A 131 -9.85 -19.66 -5.36
C ASN A 131 -9.29 -18.37 -5.97
N VAL A 132 -10.14 -17.36 -6.20
CA VAL A 132 -9.72 -16.05 -6.70
C VAL A 132 -8.87 -15.35 -5.65
N ARG A 133 -9.33 -15.31 -4.40
CA ARG A 133 -8.61 -14.70 -3.28
C ARG A 133 -7.24 -15.35 -3.07
N GLY A 134 -7.16 -16.68 -3.11
CA GLY A 134 -5.90 -17.41 -2.97
C GLY A 134 -4.89 -17.09 -4.06
N ARG A 135 -5.33 -16.95 -5.33
CA ARG A 135 -4.45 -16.51 -6.42
C ARG A 135 -3.97 -15.05 -6.22
N GLN A 136 -4.85 -14.17 -5.76
CA GLN A 136 -4.53 -12.78 -5.46
C GLN A 136 -3.46 -12.67 -4.36
N ILE A 137 -3.65 -13.34 -3.21
CA ILE A 137 -2.68 -13.36 -2.11
C ILE A 137 -1.34 -13.96 -2.56
N ARG A 138 -1.35 -15.03 -3.36
CA ARG A 138 -0.12 -15.63 -3.90
C ARG A 138 0.65 -14.65 -4.77
N ARG A 139 -0.04 -13.89 -5.63
CA ARG A 139 0.58 -12.86 -6.46
C ARG A 139 1.18 -11.75 -5.61
N TRP A 140 0.44 -11.24 -4.61
CA TRP A 140 0.91 -10.21 -3.70
C TRP A 140 2.12 -10.66 -2.88
N SER A 141 2.07 -11.86 -2.30
CA SER A 141 3.18 -12.41 -1.53
C SER A 141 4.47 -12.54 -2.37
N ARG A 142 4.36 -13.00 -3.63
CA ARG A 142 5.52 -13.07 -4.52
C ARG A 142 6.11 -11.69 -4.82
N GLY A 143 5.26 -10.72 -5.16
CA GLY A 143 5.69 -9.36 -5.44
C GLY A 143 6.34 -8.68 -4.21
N HIS A 144 5.73 -8.82 -3.03
CA HIS A 144 6.29 -8.28 -1.79
C HIS A 144 7.64 -8.90 -1.42
N ASN A 145 7.79 -10.22 -1.58
CA ASN A 145 9.07 -10.88 -1.34
C ASN A 145 10.16 -10.40 -2.32
N GLU A 146 9.81 -10.11 -3.58
CA GLU A 146 10.74 -9.48 -4.53
C GLU A 146 11.19 -8.10 -4.05
N VAL A 147 10.24 -7.26 -3.58
CA VAL A 147 10.53 -5.94 -3.03
C VAL A 147 11.34 -6.04 -1.75
N LEU A 148 11.08 -7.03 -0.86
CA LEU A 148 11.87 -7.29 0.33
C LEU A 148 13.36 -7.42 -0.02
N PHE A 149 13.73 -8.30 -0.95
CA PHE A 149 15.12 -8.50 -1.31
C PHE A 149 15.75 -7.27 -1.97
N ARG A 150 14.97 -6.48 -2.69
CA ARG A 150 15.42 -5.28 -3.37
C ARG A 150 15.63 -4.10 -2.42
N TYR A 151 14.73 -3.91 -1.45
CA TYR A 151 14.69 -2.72 -0.59
C TYR A 151 15.15 -2.94 0.85
N LEU A 152 15.52 -4.15 1.26
CA LEU A 152 16.04 -4.42 2.60
C LEU A 152 17.23 -3.52 2.96
N ILE A 153 18.28 -3.55 2.14
CA ILE A 153 19.48 -2.75 2.36
C ILE A 153 19.22 -1.25 2.15
N PRO A 154 18.58 -0.79 1.04
CA PRO A 154 18.22 0.61 0.86
C PRO A 154 17.43 1.22 2.02
N THR A 155 16.47 0.48 2.59
CA THR A 155 15.68 0.95 3.75
C THR A 155 16.56 1.20 4.98
N ILE A 156 17.53 0.32 5.24
CA ILE A 156 18.43 0.46 6.38
C ILE A 156 19.41 1.62 6.18
N THR A 157 19.95 1.77 4.97
CA THR A 157 21.07 2.66 4.69
C THR A 157 20.67 4.08 4.28
N THR A 158 19.43 4.29 3.79
CA THR A 158 19.01 5.63 3.34
C THR A 158 19.14 6.69 4.44
N PRO A 159 19.64 7.89 4.13
CA PRO A 159 19.67 9.02 5.07
C PRO A 159 18.30 9.72 5.21
N TYR A 160 17.35 9.45 4.31
CA TYR A 160 16.08 10.17 4.25
C TYR A 160 15.00 9.65 5.19
N MET A 161 15.18 8.45 5.73
CA MET A 161 14.24 7.83 6.67
C MET A 161 14.74 7.89 8.10
N GLY A 162 13.87 8.34 9.01
CA GLY A 162 14.13 8.27 10.44
C GLY A 162 14.08 6.84 10.98
N LEU A 163 14.59 6.62 12.20
CA LEU A 163 14.67 5.29 12.81
C LEU A 163 13.33 4.56 12.85
N PHE A 164 12.25 5.25 13.28
CA PHE A 164 10.90 4.67 13.33
C PHE A 164 10.37 4.27 11.94
N GLN A 165 10.64 5.08 10.91
CA GLN A 165 10.29 4.74 9.53
C GLN A 165 11.06 3.52 9.02
N LYS A 166 12.34 3.40 9.36
CA LYS A 166 13.17 2.24 9.01
C LYS A 166 12.63 0.96 9.67
N ILE A 167 12.32 1.02 10.96
CA ILE A 167 11.75 -0.12 11.69
C ILE A 167 10.41 -0.52 11.09
N ASP A 168 9.50 0.42 10.89
CA ASP A 168 8.19 0.18 10.29
C ASP A 168 8.32 -0.36 8.87
N GLY A 169 9.21 0.21 8.05
CA GLY A 169 9.50 -0.26 6.69
C GLY A 169 10.02 -1.69 6.67
N LEU A 170 10.88 -2.08 7.60
CA LEU A 170 11.33 -3.45 7.73
C LEU A 170 10.18 -4.40 8.09
N PHE A 171 9.32 -4.05 9.05
CA PHE A 171 8.14 -4.86 9.36
C PHE A 171 7.20 -5.03 8.17
N LEU A 172 6.98 -3.97 7.39
CA LEU A 172 6.21 -4.03 6.16
C LEU A 172 6.84 -4.98 5.12
N LEU A 173 8.15 -4.91 4.92
CA LEU A 173 8.87 -5.81 4.00
C LEU A 173 8.69 -7.28 4.39
N PHE A 174 8.69 -7.59 5.68
CA PHE A 174 8.55 -8.95 6.20
C PHE A 174 7.10 -9.41 6.40
N ILE A 175 6.08 -8.62 6.02
CA ILE A 175 4.67 -8.90 6.33
C ILE A 175 4.22 -10.29 5.85
N TYR A 176 4.68 -10.75 4.68
CA TYR A 176 4.35 -12.07 4.16
C TYR A 176 5.28 -13.18 4.65
N ALA A 177 6.41 -12.84 5.26
CA ALA A 177 7.31 -13.83 5.88
C ALA A 177 6.88 -14.16 7.32
N VAL A 178 6.27 -13.22 8.05
CA VAL A 178 5.83 -13.40 9.45
C VAL A 178 4.92 -14.63 9.64
N PRO A 179 3.89 -14.89 8.82
CA PRO A 179 3.06 -16.10 8.96
C PRO A 179 3.86 -17.41 8.85
N VAL A 180 4.91 -17.43 8.04
CA VAL A 180 5.78 -18.60 7.87
C VAL A 180 6.59 -18.82 9.14
N PHE A 181 7.18 -17.78 9.71
CA PHE A 181 7.91 -17.87 10.99
C PHE A 181 7.01 -18.29 12.15
N LEU A 182 5.78 -17.78 12.21
CA LEU A 182 4.81 -18.19 13.21
C LEU A 182 4.42 -19.67 13.07
N LEU A 183 4.20 -20.15 11.84
CA LEU A 183 3.91 -21.56 11.59
C LEU A 183 5.07 -22.47 12.00
N VAL A 184 6.30 -22.12 11.61
CA VAL A 184 7.50 -22.87 12.00
C VAL A 184 7.66 -22.87 13.52
N GLY A 185 7.52 -21.71 14.17
CA GLY A 185 7.60 -21.60 15.63
C GLY A 185 6.54 -22.46 16.33
N TRP A 186 5.31 -22.48 15.81
CA TRP A 186 4.25 -23.34 16.34
C TRP A 186 4.58 -24.82 16.19
N VAL A 187 5.03 -25.26 15.00
CA VAL A 187 5.41 -26.67 14.75
C VAL A 187 6.56 -27.11 15.65
N VAL A 188 7.57 -26.25 15.86
CA VAL A 188 8.73 -26.57 16.73
C VAL A 188 8.35 -26.60 18.20
N SER A 189 7.26 -25.94 18.61
CA SER A 189 6.78 -25.90 20.01
C SER A 189 5.89 -27.09 20.39
N LEU A 190 5.51 -27.95 19.44
CA LEU A 190 4.73 -29.18 19.65
C LEU A 190 5.64 -30.38 19.98
#